data_dee424c037ab0506c6e2a8247b861fdb
#
_entry.id   dee424c037ab0506c6e2a8247b861fdb
#
_cell.length_a   1.000
_cell.length_b   1.000
_cell.length_c   1.000
_cell.angle_alpha   90.00
_cell.angle_beta   90.00
_cell.angle_gamma   90.00
#
_symmetry.space_group_name_H-M   'P 1'
#
loop_
_entity.id
_entity.type
_entity.pdbx_description
1 polymer ?
#
loop_
_entity_poly.entity_id
_entity_poly.type
_entity_poly.pdbx_seq_one_letter_code
_entity_poly.pdbx_strand_id
1 'polypeptide(L)'
;MSAELPPPYSAMIRHPMLARTSHDETARFNFLTHLNRYLSGTLGPGNKLAYETRALPAFRAEHGRDPEHRYEIREAMIRDPFHAMWSALKRNSMEMRQQNGRQTALRQLDELDALARQFNEHSGQLELDPKVEQPYYQTAVDIHCQPGGYHSEERPGDVSAGANYDVGIFATTGGALGALNDGAGQAVVSWIKQERPDWQPRRILDVGCTVGNSALPMAQAFPDAEVIAIDTAGASLRYAAARAAGLGVKNIRFVQANGEDLSRWEDGTFDWVQSTMFLHELSGKALPRLLGECCRVLAPGGLTLHVEQPQYTPEMPLFEQYMRDWDAFNNNEPFWSAMHATDLKDVMAQAGFAKADQFVAGVRAVVDREVFPAAPIDEQEDYGRAAIWNAYGAWKPAEAAA
;
A
#
# COMPACT_ATOMS: atom_id res chain seq x y z
N MET A 1 7.55 -29.96 -1.35
CA MET A 1 7.13 -29.05 -2.42
C MET A 1 8.27 -28.09 -2.63
N SER A 2 8.81 -27.97 -3.86
CA SER A 2 9.79 -26.94 -4.16
C SER A 2 9.06 -25.59 -4.02
N ALA A 3 9.51 -24.74 -3.10
CA ALA A 3 8.99 -23.39 -3.01
C ALA A 3 9.24 -22.72 -4.37
N GLU A 4 8.19 -22.25 -5.02
CA GLU A 4 8.34 -21.48 -6.26
C GLU A 4 9.26 -20.29 -6.00
N LEU A 5 10.24 -20.13 -6.86
CA LEU A 5 11.17 -19.01 -6.73
C LEU A 5 10.46 -17.70 -7.07
N PRO A 6 10.78 -16.58 -6.39
CA PRO A 6 10.27 -15.29 -6.79
C PRO A 6 10.75 -14.94 -8.20
N PRO A 7 9.98 -14.12 -8.94
CA PRO A 7 10.41 -13.65 -10.24
C PRO A 7 11.71 -12.84 -10.12
N PRO A 8 12.59 -12.85 -11.12
CA PRO A 8 13.79 -12.02 -11.11
C PRO A 8 13.40 -10.54 -11.26
N TYR A 9 14.21 -9.64 -10.70
CA TYR A 9 14.00 -8.19 -10.83
C TYR A 9 13.96 -7.73 -12.31
N SER A 10 14.64 -8.44 -13.19
CA SER A 10 14.62 -8.18 -14.64
C SER A 10 13.26 -8.44 -15.32
N ALA A 11 12.30 -9.06 -14.62
CA ALA A 11 10.92 -9.23 -15.09
C ALA A 11 10.10 -7.93 -15.02
N MET A 12 10.57 -6.91 -14.30
CA MET A 12 9.91 -5.60 -14.30
C MET A 12 9.93 -4.96 -15.68
N ILE A 13 8.80 -4.38 -16.06
CA ILE A 13 8.70 -3.56 -17.28
C ILE A 13 9.42 -2.23 -17.04
N ARG A 14 10.34 -1.92 -17.91
CA ARG A 14 11.05 -0.64 -17.87
C ARG A 14 10.19 0.47 -18.47
N HIS A 15 9.91 1.47 -17.67
CA HIS A 15 9.34 2.74 -18.12
C HIS A 15 10.39 3.86 -17.97
N PRO A 16 10.23 5.01 -18.62
CA PRO A 16 11.26 6.04 -18.65
C PRO A 16 11.75 6.52 -17.28
N MET A 17 10.87 6.56 -16.29
CA MET A 17 11.21 7.02 -14.94
C MET A 17 11.82 5.95 -14.04
N LEU A 18 11.75 4.65 -14.38
CA LEU A 18 12.31 3.60 -13.55
C LEU A 18 13.84 3.68 -13.53
N ALA A 19 14.41 3.85 -12.34
CA ALA A 19 15.87 3.90 -12.19
C ALA A 19 16.52 2.61 -12.71
N ARG A 20 17.55 2.79 -13.55
CA ARG A 20 18.29 1.66 -14.18
C ARG A 20 19.20 1.01 -13.15
N THR A 21 19.07 -0.29 -12.99
CA THR A 21 19.94 -1.07 -12.12
C THR A 21 21.23 -1.49 -12.85
N SER A 22 22.36 -1.39 -12.15
CA SER A 22 23.59 -2.08 -12.54
C SER A 22 23.45 -3.60 -12.32
N HIS A 23 24.42 -4.38 -12.79
CA HIS A 23 24.48 -5.82 -12.51
C HIS A 23 24.41 -6.12 -11.00
N ASP A 24 25.20 -5.39 -10.20
CA ASP A 24 25.29 -5.64 -8.76
C ASP A 24 24.03 -5.20 -8.03
N GLU A 25 23.40 -4.10 -8.43
CA GLU A 25 22.10 -3.66 -7.88
C GLU A 25 21.00 -4.66 -8.20
N THR A 26 20.95 -5.18 -9.42
CA THR A 26 20.03 -6.25 -9.82
C THR A 26 20.23 -7.52 -8.99
N ALA A 27 21.49 -7.93 -8.80
CA ALA A 27 21.83 -9.09 -7.98
C ALA A 27 21.38 -8.90 -6.51
N ARG A 28 21.54 -7.69 -5.96
CA ARG A 28 21.05 -7.36 -4.60
C ARG A 28 19.53 -7.40 -4.52
N PHE A 29 18.80 -6.84 -5.49
CA PHE A 29 17.34 -6.93 -5.51
C PHE A 29 16.87 -8.39 -5.56
N ASN A 30 17.46 -9.21 -6.42
CA ASN A 30 17.15 -10.64 -6.50
C ASN A 30 17.40 -11.33 -5.15
N PHE A 31 18.58 -11.10 -4.55
CA PHE A 31 18.90 -11.65 -3.23
C PHE A 31 17.88 -11.24 -2.17
N LEU A 32 17.54 -9.94 -2.10
CA LEU A 32 16.60 -9.42 -1.10
C LEU A 32 15.17 -9.93 -1.31
N THR A 33 14.75 -10.09 -2.55
CA THR A 33 13.46 -10.69 -2.90
C THR A 33 13.39 -12.15 -2.43
N HIS A 34 14.45 -12.94 -2.70
CA HIS A 34 14.54 -14.33 -2.23
C HIS A 34 14.62 -14.42 -0.70
N LEU A 35 15.40 -13.55 -0.06
CA LEU A 35 15.52 -13.49 1.39
C LEU A 35 14.17 -13.16 2.03
N ASN A 36 13.44 -12.18 1.52
CA ASN A 36 12.11 -11.83 2.02
C ASN A 36 11.14 -13.02 1.94
N ARG A 37 11.09 -13.72 0.79
CA ARG A 37 10.26 -14.92 0.65
C ARG A 37 10.69 -16.05 1.57
N TYR A 38 11.98 -16.28 1.74
CA TYR A 38 12.49 -17.29 2.65
C TYR A 38 12.13 -16.99 4.11
N LEU A 39 12.33 -15.74 4.54
CA LEU A 39 11.98 -15.30 5.90
C LEU A 39 10.49 -15.41 6.17
N SER A 40 9.64 -15.12 5.20
CA SER A 40 8.19 -15.16 5.36
C SER A 40 7.64 -16.57 5.20
N GLY A 41 7.97 -17.26 4.11
CA GLY A 41 7.36 -18.55 3.76
C GLY A 41 8.04 -19.76 4.40
N THR A 42 9.37 -19.74 4.59
CA THR A 42 10.11 -20.91 5.13
C THR A 42 10.34 -20.77 6.63
N LEU A 43 10.88 -19.64 7.09
CA LEU A 43 11.19 -19.42 8.50
C LEU A 43 9.97 -18.92 9.29
N GLY A 44 9.09 -18.13 8.68
CA GLY A 44 7.91 -17.58 9.35
C GLY A 44 7.07 -18.59 10.13
N PRO A 45 6.72 -19.76 9.54
CA PRO A 45 5.99 -20.83 10.25
C PRO A 45 6.69 -21.35 11.51
N GLY A 46 8.01 -21.24 11.60
CA GLY A 46 8.76 -21.59 12.80
C GLY A 46 8.41 -20.76 14.03
N ASN A 47 7.86 -19.55 13.85
CA ASN A 47 7.38 -18.74 14.97
C ASN A 47 6.17 -19.40 15.67
N LYS A 48 5.26 -20.03 14.89
CA LYS A 48 4.15 -20.76 15.49
C LYS A 48 4.63 -21.96 16.31
N LEU A 49 5.61 -22.70 15.79
CA LEU A 49 6.22 -23.80 16.52
C LEU A 49 6.93 -23.31 17.78
N ALA A 50 7.66 -22.20 17.70
CA ALA A 50 8.30 -21.57 18.86
C ALA A 50 7.28 -21.14 19.93
N TYR A 51 6.18 -20.54 19.49
CA TYR A 51 5.06 -20.18 20.37
C TYR A 51 4.49 -21.39 21.09
N GLU A 52 4.05 -22.41 20.35
CA GLU A 52 3.34 -23.58 20.87
C GLU A 52 4.24 -24.44 21.78
N THR A 53 5.53 -24.57 21.47
CA THR A 53 6.42 -25.50 22.17
C THR A 53 7.24 -24.85 23.28
N ARG A 54 7.43 -23.53 23.29
CA ARG A 54 8.28 -22.83 24.25
C ARG A 54 7.61 -21.63 24.90
N ALA A 55 7.17 -20.63 24.13
CA ALA A 55 6.69 -19.38 24.69
C ALA A 55 5.36 -19.55 25.46
N LEU A 56 4.39 -20.26 24.89
CA LEU A 56 3.10 -20.51 25.56
C LEU A 56 3.24 -21.38 26.82
N PRO A 57 3.98 -22.49 26.82
CA PRO A 57 4.24 -23.25 28.06
C PRO A 57 4.93 -22.43 29.13
N ALA A 58 5.91 -21.60 28.78
CA ALA A 58 6.59 -20.72 29.73
C ALA A 58 5.63 -19.67 30.32
N PHE A 59 4.81 -19.04 29.47
CA PHE A 59 3.79 -18.09 29.92
C PHE A 59 2.78 -18.74 30.89
N ARG A 60 2.28 -19.94 30.55
CA ARG A 60 1.38 -20.70 31.43
C ARG A 60 2.02 -21.03 32.78
N ALA A 61 3.30 -21.40 32.78
CA ALA A 61 4.02 -21.69 34.04
C ALA A 61 4.19 -20.44 34.91
N GLU A 62 4.39 -19.27 34.29
CA GLU A 62 4.59 -17.99 34.99
C GLU A 62 3.25 -17.40 35.51
N HIS A 63 2.18 -17.47 34.69
CA HIS A 63 0.92 -16.75 34.94
C HIS A 63 -0.24 -17.64 35.38
N GLY A 64 -0.14 -18.97 35.25
CA GLY A 64 -1.21 -19.92 35.59
C GLY A 64 -2.44 -19.91 34.66
N ARG A 65 -2.35 -19.21 33.55
CA ARG A 65 -3.43 -19.07 32.54
C ARG A 65 -2.86 -18.91 31.13
N ASP A 66 -3.75 -18.93 30.14
CA ASP A 66 -3.41 -18.58 28.75
C ASP A 66 -3.34 -17.05 28.55
N PRO A 67 -2.63 -16.58 27.51
CA PRO A 67 -2.67 -15.16 27.10
C PRO A 67 -4.10 -14.72 26.76
N GLU A 68 -4.51 -13.54 27.21
CA GLU A 68 -5.83 -12.97 26.96
C GLU A 68 -5.83 -11.94 25.82
N HIS A 69 -4.66 -11.45 25.45
CA HIS A 69 -4.49 -10.51 24.32
C HIS A 69 -3.12 -10.66 23.67
N ARG A 70 -3.01 -10.19 22.42
CA ARG A 70 -1.81 -10.33 21.58
C ARG A 70 -0.55 -9.69 22.16
N TYR A 71 -0.67 -8.69 23.03
CA TYR A 71 0.48 -8.04 23.67
C TYR A 71 1.18 -8.96 24.69
N GLU A 72 0.44 -9.82 25.39
CA GLU A 72 1.03 -10.85 26.27
C GLU A 72 1.78 -11.90 25.45
N ILE A 73 1.25 -12.26 24.27
CA ILE A 73 1.97 -13.15 23.35
C ILE A 73 3.27 -12.47 22.90
N ARG A 74 3.22 -11.16 22.60
CA ARG A 74 4.44 -10.40 22.23
C ARG A 74 5.49 -10.47 23.33
N GLU A 75 5.12 -10.22 24.59
CA GLU A 75 6.03 -10.27 25.74
C GLU A 75 6.71 -11.65 25.88
N ALA A 76 5.96 -12.72 25.65
CA ALA A 76 6.51 -14.07 25.67
C ALA A 76 7.44 -14.34 24.46
N MET A 77 7.01 -13.94 23.25
CA MET A 77 7.72 -14.25 22.01
C MET A 77 9.02 -13.45 21.83
N ILE A 78 9.11 -12.21 22.28
CA ILE A 78 10.36 -11.42 22.17
C ILE A 78 11.51 -12.03 22.96
N ARG A 79 11.22 -12.91 23.93
CA ARG A 79 12.22 -13.67 24.72
C ARG A 79 12.65 -14.97 24.03
N ASP A 80 11.91 -15.44 23.00
CA ASP A 80 12.25 -16.66 22.27
C ASP A 80 13.41 -16.40 21.30
N PRO A 81 14.51 -17.16 21.35
CA PRO A 81 15.69 -16.91 20.52
C PRO A 81 15.43 -17.11 19.02
N PHE A 82 14.54 -18.01 18.63
CA PHE A 82 14.20 -18.19 17.23
C PHE A 82 13.43 -16.98 16.70
N HIS A 83 12.43 -16.54 17.46
CA HIS A 83 11.66 -15.34 17.08
C HIS A 83 12.54 -14.10 17.02
N ALA A 84 13.41 -13.91 18.00
CA ALA A 84 14.34 -12.77 18.03
C ALA A 84 15.26 -12.77 16.80
N MET A 85 15.85 -13.91 16.45
CA MET A 85 16.65 -14.06 15.24
C MET A 85 15.84 -13.78 13.97
N TRP A 86 14.69 -14.42 13.82
CA TRP A 86 13.81 -14.23 12.67
C TRP A 86 13.39 -12.77 12.50
N SER A 87 12.97 -12.13 13.59
CA SER A 87 12.56 -10.73 13.60
C SER A 87 13.69 -9.78 13.21
N ALA A 88 14.89 -10.01 13.75
CA ALA A 88 16.07 -9.23 13.42
C ALA A 88 16.45 -9.39 11.94
N LEU A 89 16.44 -10.60 11.39
CA LEU A 89 16.73 -10.84 9.97
C LEU A 89 15.66 -10.18 9.07
N LYS A 90 14.38 -10.29 9.44
CA LYS A 90 13.29 -9.64 8.69
C LYS A 90 13.47 -8.12 8.68
N ARG A 91 13.70 -7.49 9.84
CA ARG A 91 13.97 -6.04 9.94
C ARG A 91 15.19 -5.63 9.10
N ASN A 92 16.32 -6.32 9.23
CA ASN A 92 17.52 -6.01 8.45
C ASN A 92 17.26 -6.15 6.93
N SER A 93 16.50 -7.17 6.50
CA SER A 93 16.19 -7.32 5.08
C SER A 93 15.37 -6.14 4.54
N MET A 94 14.49 -5.55 5.36
CA MET A 94 13.72 -4.37 5.01
C MET A 94 14.62 -3.14 4.86
N GLU A 95 15.49 -2.88 5.81
CA GLU A 95 16.45 -1.78 5.74
C GLU A 95 17.39 -1.91 4.54
N MET A 96 17.89 -3.12 4.28
CA MET A 96 18.73 -3.39 3.10
C MET A 96 18.01 -3.12 1.78
N ARG A 97 16.71 -3.42 1.67
CA ARG A 97 15.90 -3.08 0.49
C ARG A 97 15.84 -1.57 0.28
N GLN A 98 15.51 -0.83 1.33
CA GLN A 98 15.42 0.63 1.27
C GLN A 98 16.76 1.26 0.90
N GLN A 99 17.85 0.77 1.49
CA GLN A 99 19.20 1.23 1.16
C GLN A 99 19.58 0.95 -0.31
N ASN A 100 19.24 -0.25 -0.82
CA ASN A 100 19.52 -0.59 -2.21
C ASN A 100 18.68 0.25 -3.19
N GLY A 101 17.39 0.43 -2.89
CA GLY A 101 16.49 1.30 -3.68
C GLY A 101 16.99 2.73 -3.71
N ARG A 102 17.27 3.30 -2.53
CA ARG A 102 17.78 4.66 -2.38
C ARG A 102 19.11 4.86 -3.12
N GLN A 103 20.08 3.97 -2.96
CA GLN A 103 21.35 4.05 -3.67
C GLN A 103 21.16 4.03 -5.19
N THR A 104 20.28 3.15 -5.68
CA THR A 104 19.99 3.04 -7.11
C THR A 104 19.37 4.31 -7.66
N ALA A 105 18.40 4.90 -6.93
CA ALA A 105 17.75 6.15 -7.32
C ALA A 105 18.73 7.35 -7.27
N LEU A 106 19.45 7.52 -6.17
CA LEU A 106 20.35 8.66 -5.97
C LEU A 106 21.51 8.71 -6.96
N ARG A 107 22.03 7.55 -7.36
CA ARG A 107 23.11 7.46 -8.38
C ARG A 107 22.69 8.09 -9.72
N GLN A 108 21.39 8.19 -10.00
CA GLN A 108 20.82 8.69 -11.24
C GLN A 108 19.91 9.91 -11.04
N LEU A 109 19.97 10.53 -9.85
CA LEU A 109 19.00 11.55 -9.48
C LEU A 109 19.00 12.74 -10.44
N ASP A 110 20.19 13.20 -10.91
CA ASP A 110 20.28 14.30 -11.87
C ASP A 110 19.55 13.97 -13.19
N GLU A 111 19.70 12.75 -13.67
CA GLU A 111 19.07 12.26 -14.89
C GLU A 111 17.55 12.10 -14.73
N LEU A 112 17.14 11.51 -13.60
CA LEU A 112 15.73 11.32 -13.27
C LEU A 112 15.00 12.67 -13.07
N ASP A 113 15.64 13.64 -12.42
CA ASP A 113 15.08 14.98 -12.25
C ASP A 113 14.96 15.72 -13.58
N ALA A 114 15.97 15.63 -14.43
CA ALA A 114 15.91 16.25 -15.75
C ALA A 114 14.78 15.66 -16.60
N LEU A 115 14.64 14.34 -16.58
CA LEU A 115 13.60 13.62 -17.30
C LEU A 115 12.21 13.92 -16.73
N ALA A 116 12.06 13.97 -15.40
CA ALA A 116 10.81 14.33 -14.75
C ALA A 116 10.37 15.74 -15.11
N ARG A 117 11.29 16.72 -15.09
CA ARG A 117 10.98 18.10 -15.53
C ARG A 117 10.50 18.11 -16.98
N GLN A 118 11.21 17.43 -17.87
CA GLN A 118 10.82 17.35 -19.29
C GLN A 118 9.40 16.80 -19.48
N PHE A 119 9.05 15.70 -18.81
CA PHE A 119 7.70 15.12 -18.92
C PHE A 119 6.64 16.02 -18.29
N ASN A 120 6.90 16.56 -17.11
CA ASN A 120 5.93 17.37 -16.36
C ASN A 120 5.62 18.70 -17.05
N GLU A 121 6.62 19.36 -17.62
CA GLU A 121 6.43 20.60 -18.39
C GLU A 121 5.54 20.40 -19.63
N HIS A 122 5.61 19.25 -20.28
CA HIS A 122 4.85 18.97 -21.49
C HIS A 122 3.48 18.36 -21.24
N SER A 123 3.30 17.62 -20.14
CA SER A 123 2.05 16.88 -19.89
C SER A 123 0.94 17.74 -19.27
N GLY A 124 1.30 18.72 -18.42
CA GLY A 124 0.33 19.47 -17.64
C GLY A 124 -0.41 18.64 -16.57
N GLN A 125 0.11 17.45 -16.23
CA GLN A 125 -0.54 16.49 -15.32
C GLN A 125 -0.17 16.67 -13.84
N LEU A 126 0.72 17.62 -13.52
CA LEU A 126 1.19 17.86 -12.17
C LEU A 126 0.68 19.21 -11.64
N GLU A 127 0.08 19.17 -10.46
CA GLU A 127 -0.35 20.36 -9.73
C GLU A 127 0.18 20.29 -8.29
N LEU A 128 1.15 21.12 -7.96
CA LEU A 128 1.73 21.22 -6.61
C LEU A 128 1.17 22.43 -5.88
N ASP A 129 0.90 22.27 -4.61
CA ASP A 129 0.52 23.35 -3.71
C ASP A 129 1.55 23.46 -2.55
N PRO A 130 2.39 24.49 -2.53
CA PRO A 130 3.40 24.68 -1.49
C PRO A 130 2.82 24.96 -0.10
N LYS A 131 1.51 25.15 0.01
CA LYS A 131 0.81 25.33 1.29
C LYS A 131 0.39 24.00 1.94
N VAL A 132 0.43 22.89 1.20
CA VAL A 132 0.13 21.58 1.75
C VAL A 132 1.26 21.16 2.66
N GLU A 133 0.96 21.11 3.95
CA GLU A 133 1.91 20.66 4.97
C GLU A 133 1.82 19.13 5.11
N GLN A 134 2.98 18.51 5.32
CA GLN A 134 3.04 17.08 5.65
C GLN A 134 2.49 16.88 7.05
N PRO A 135 1.52 15.98 7.27
CA PRO A 135 1.04 15.68 8.61
C PRO A 135 2.18 15.20 9.51
N TYR A 136 2.27 15.74 10.72
CA TYR A 136 3.35 15.40 11.66
C TYR A 136 3.44 13.88 11.91
N TYR A 137 2.32 13.18 11.95
CA TYR A 137 2.30 11.73 12.16
C TYR A 137 2.92 10.93 11.00
N GLN A 138 3.02 11.50 9.80
CA GLN A 138 3.71 10.90 8.65
C GLN A 138 5.21 11.25 8.62
N THR A 139 5.61 12.35 9.25
CA THR A 139 7.00 12.80 9.26
C THR A 139 7.77 12.39 10.51
N ALA A 140 7.07 11.87 11.53
CA ALA A 140 7.66 11.53 12.82
C ALA A 140 8.56 10.29 12.77
N VAL A 141 8.39 9.42 11.79
CA VAL A 141 9.17 8.18 11.60
C VAL A 141 9.40 7.93 10.11
N ASP A 142 10.46 7.20 9.82
CA ASP A 142 10.72 6.69 8.47
C ASP A 142 9.83 5.47 8.21
N ILE A 143 8.61 5.71 7.73
CA ILE A 143 7.64 4.65 7.45
C ILE A 143 8.25 3.61 6.50
N HIS A 144 7.94 2.33 6.71
CA HIS A 144 8.55 1.19 6.01
C HIS A 144 10.08 1.16 6.06
N CYS A 145 10.69 1.80 7.06
CA CYS A 145 12.15 1.98 7.16
C CYS A 145 12.74 2.69 5.93
N GLN A 146 11.93 3.41 5.16
CA GLN A 146 12.39 4.20 4.02
C GLN A 146 13.01 5.50 4.54
N PRO A 147 14.32 5.75 4.35
CA PRO A 147 14.96 6.94 4.87
C PRO A 147 14.30 8.22 4.35
N GLY A 148 13.77 9.04 5.27
CA GLY A 148 13.01 10.25 4.97
C GLY A 148 11.55 10.02 4.60
N GLY A 149 11.03 8.80 4.75
CA GLY A 149 9.64 8.45 4.41
C GLY A 149 9.32 8.66 2.93
N TYR A 150 8.04 8.88 2.63
CA TYR A 150 7.56 9.07 1.24
C TYR A 150 7.70 10.51 0.73
N HIS A 151 7.99 11.47 1.62
CA HIS A 151 7.86 12.91 1.36
C HIS A 151 9.19 13.65 1.24
N SER A 152 10.29 13.03 1.68
CA SER A 152 11.58 13.73 1.73
C SER A 152 12.15 14.00 0.35
N GLU A 153 12.91 15.07 0.28
CA GLU A 153 13.70 15.48 -0.88
C GLU A 153 15.18 15.50 -0.49
N GLU A 154 16.06 15.03 -1.35
CA GLU A 154 17.52 15.19 -1.18
C GLU A 154 17.93 16.62 -1.52
N ARG A 155 17.19 17.24 -2.43
CA ARG A 155 17.31 18.64 -2.82
C ARG A 155 15.94 19.19 -3.26
N PRO A 156 15.69 20.49 -3.10
CA PRO A 156 14.39 21.06 -3.41
C PRO A 156 13.91 20.74 -4.83
N GLY A 157 12.74 20.14 -4.94
CA GLY A 157 12.09 19.88 -6.22
C GLY A 157 12.50 18.58 -6.92
N ASP A 158 13.20 17.66 -6.23
CA ASP A 158 13.62 16.39 -6.81
C ASP A 158 12.51 15.32 -6.82
N VAL A 159 12.85 14.12 -7.34
CA VAL A 159 11.97 12.95 -7.45
C VAL A 159 12.47 11.77 -6.62
N SER A 160 13.38 12.00 -5.68
CA SER A 160 14.13 10.93 -4.99
C SER A 160 13.22 9.95 -4.25
N ALA A 161 12.23 10.42 -3.49
CA ALA A 161 11.32 9.56 -2.74
C ALA A 161 10.50 8.64 -3.67
N GLY A 162 9.91 9.20 -4.73
CA GLY A 162 9.15 8.41 -5.70
C GLY A 162 10.02 7.40 -6.46
N ALA A 163 11.24 7.80 -6.86
CA ALA A 163 12.18 6.91 -7.55
C ALA A 163 12.65 5.76 -6.64
N ASN A 164 12.92 6.04 -5.35
CA ASN A 164 13.26 5.00 -4.37
C ASN A 164 12.09 4.02 -4.17
N TYR A 165 10.88 4.56 -3.99
CA TYR A 165 9.69 3.74 -3.80
C TYR A 165 9.47 2.79 -4.98
N ASP A 166 9.45 3.28 -6.22
CA ASP A 166 9.13 2.49 -7.40
C ASP A 166 10.17 1.39 -7.68
N VAL A 167 11.46 1.68 -7.53
CA VAL A 167 12.52 0.69 -7.72
C VAL A 167 12.56 -0.35 -6.59
N GLY A 168 12.14 0.02 -5.37
CA GLY A 168 12.22 -0.82 -4.18
C GLY A 168 11.03 -1.73 -3.93
N ILE A 169 9.81 -1.33 -4.37
CA ILE A 169 8.57 -2.02 -4.01
C ILE A 169 8.50 -3.46 -4.52
N PHE A 170 9.14 -3.77 -5.65
CA PHE A 170 9.24 -5.12 -6.18
C PHE A 170 9.85 -6.11 -5.16
N ALA A 171 10.98 -5.75 -4.55
CA ALA A 171 11.61 -6.60 -3.54
C ALA A 171 10.78 -6.65 -2.24
N THR A 172 10.04 -5.58 -1.92
CA THR A 172 9.14 -5.52 -0.77
C THR A 172 8.04 -6.54 -0.87
N THR A 173 7.40 -6.63 -2.03
CA THR A 173 6.26 -7.50 -2.28
C THR A 173 6.65 -8.88 -2.82
N GLY A 174 7.94 -9.14 -3.01
CA GLY A 174 8.42 -10.38 -3.62
C GLY A 174 7.97 -10.55 -5.08
N GLY A 175 7.70 -9.43 -5.77
CA GLY A 175 7.18 -9.41 -7.14
C GLY A 175 5.66 -9.64 -7.25
N ALA A 176 4.92 -9.72 -6.14
CA ALA A 176 3.49 -10.04 -6.15
C ALA A 176 2.61 -8.98 -6.82
N LEU A 177 3.13 -7.75 -7.02
CA LEU A 177 2.41 -6.68 -7.70
C LEU A 177 2.62 -6.65 -9.23
N GLY A 178 3.31 -7.64 -9.80
CA GLY A 178 3.53 -7.72 -11.23
C GLY A 178 4.58 -6.76 -11.78
N ALA A 179 4.65 -6.69 -13.10
CA ALA A 179 5.76 -6.07 -13.84
C ALA A 179 5.84 -4.55 -13.72
N LEU A 180 4.74 -3.86 -13.41
CA LEU A 180 4.66 -2.41 -13.20
C LEU A 180 4.36 -2.05 -11.73
N ASN A 181 4.41 -3.00 -10.82
CA ASN A 181 4.01 -2.84 -9.41
C ASN A 181 2.55 -2.33 -9.25
N ASP A 182 1.69 -2.59 -10.21
CA ASP A 182 0.33 -2.05 -10.32
C ASP A 182 -0.79 -3.09 -10.09
N GLY A 183 -0.41 -4.32 -9.70
CA GLY A 183 -1.33 -5.46 -9.56
C GLY A 183 -2.51 -5.23 -8.63
N ALA A 184 -2.36 -4.40 -7.59
CA ALA A 184 -3.47 -4.04 -6.70
C ALA A 184 -4.49 -3.14 -7.42
N GLY A 185 -4.03 -2.14 -8.19
CA GLY A 185 -4.91 -1.31 -9.02
C GLY A 185 -5.61 -2.12 -10.11
N GLN A 186 -4.89 -3.03 -10.77
CA GLN A 186 -5.45 -3.96 -11.75
C GLN A 186 -6.52 -4.87 -11.12
N ALA A 187 -6.31 -5.35 -9.89
CA ALA A 187 -7.26 -6.17 -9.15
C ALA A 187 -8.57 -5.42 -8.91
N VAL A 188 -8.49 -4.17 -8.45
CA VAL A 188 -9.66 -3.32 -8.22
C VAL A 188 -10.44 -3.06 -9.51
N VAL A 189 -9.75 -2.70 -10.58
CA VAL A 189 -10.36 -2.48 -11.89
C VAL A 189 -11.05 -3.74 -12.40
N SER A 190 -10.38 -4.89 -12.29
CA SER A 190 -10.96 -6.18 -12.70
C SER A 190 -12.21 -6.50 -11.92
N TRP A 191 -12.19 -6.30 -10.59
CA TRP A 191 -13.35 -6.51 -9.73
C TRP A 191 -14.52 -5.60 -10.13
N ILE A 192 -14.30 -4.30 -10.32
CA ILE A 192 -15.35 -3.36 -10.74
C ILE A 192 -15.97 -3.77 -12.07
N LYS A 193 -15.15 -4.13 -13.06
CA LYS A 193 -15.66 -4.58 -14.38
C LYS A 193 -16.47 -5.88 -14.31
N GLN A 194 -16.21 -6.74 -13.32
CA GLN A 194 -16.99 -7.94 -13.08
C GLN A 194 -18.31 -7.65 -12.36
N GLU A 195 -18.27 -6.85 -11.29
CA GLU A 195 -19.44 -6.54 -10.46
C GLU A 195 -20.40 -5.55 -11.13
N ARG A 196 -19.86 -4.62 -11.90
CA ARG A 196 -20.62 -3.53 -12.54
C ARG A 196 -20.14 -3.29 -13.97
N PRO A 197 -20.31 -4.23 -14.90
CA PRO A 197 -19.74 -4.16 -16.26
C PRO A 197 -20.18 -2.92 -17.06
N ASP A 198 -21.37 -2.41 -16.79
CA ASP A 198 -21.93 -1.24 -17.48
C ASP A 198 -21.64 0.09 -16.78
N TRP A 199 -21.00 0.06 -15.60
CA TRP A 199 -20.69 1.27 -14.86
C TRP A 199 -19.48 2.00 -15.45
N GLN A 200 -19.69 3.27 -15.79
CA GLN A 200 -18.66 4.12 -16.39
C GLN A 200 -18.49 5.38 -15.52
N PRO A 201 -17.56 5.36 -14.56
CA PRO A 201 -17.26 6.55 -13.78
C PRO A 201 -16.65 7.61 -14.67
N ARG A 202 -17.02 8.87 -14.45
CA ARG A 202 -16.48 10.02 -15.19
C ARG A 202 -15.40 10.75 -14.42
N ARG A 203 -15.48 10.75 -13.08
CA ARG A 203 -14.51 11.40 -12.21
C ARG A 203 -14.11 10.44 -11.09
N ILE A 204 -12.83 10.15 -11.02
CA ILE A 204 -12.24 9.20 -10.07
C ILE A 204 -11.24 9.95 -9.21
N LEU A 205 -11.29 9.76 -7.89
CA LEU A 205 -10.30 10.25 -6.93
C LEU A 205 -9.54 9.07 -6.33
N ASP A 206 -8.22 9.07 -6.49
CA ASP A 206 -7.30 8.14 -5.80
C ASP A 206 -6.55 8.89 -4.70
N VAL A 207 -6.74 8.48 -3.44
CA VAL A 207 -6.20 9.16 -2.25
C VAL A 207 -5.00 8.40 -1.69
N GLY A 208 -3.87 9.10 -1.47
CA GLY A 208 -2.62 8.47 -1.07
C GLY A 208 -1.96 7.75 -2.23
N CYS A 209 -1.90 8.40 -3.40
CA CYS A 209 -1.53 7.75 -4.68
C CYS A 209 -0.03 7.42 -4.80
N THR A 210 0.84 7.99 -4.00
CA THR A 210 2.31 7.85 -4.04
C THR A 210 2.86 8.03 -5.46
N VAL A 211 3.25 6.96 -6.16
CA VAL A 211 3.78 6.98 -7.54
C VAL A 211 2.74 6.56 -8.60
N GLY A 212 1.46 6.47 -8.21
CA GLY A 212 0.35 6.19 -9.12
C GLY A 212 0.14 4.71 -9.44
N ASN A 213 0.62 3.78 -8.61
CA ASN A 213 0.51 2.34 -8.88
C ASN A 213 -0.94 1.86 -8.99
N SER A 214 -1.87 2.47 -8.26
CA SER A 214 -3.31 2.16 -8.36
C SER A 214 -4.02 3.08 -9.34
N ALA A 215 -3.68 4.36 -9.38
CA ALA A 215 -4.33 5.37 -10.21
C ALA A 215 -4.14 5.13 -11.72
N LEU A 216 -2.95 4.67 -12.14
CA LEU A 216 -2.65 4.42 -13.56
C LEU A 216 -3.54 3.33 -14.18
N PRO A 217 -3.73 2.14 -13.55
CA PRO A 217 -4.70 1.16 -14.03
C PRO A 217 -6.13 1.69 -14.15
N MET A 218 -6.57 2.53 -13.23
CA MET A 218 -7.90 3.17 -13.29
C MET A 218 -8.01 4.08 -14.51
N ALA A 219 -7.02 4.94 -14.74
CA ALA A 219 -7.00 5.83 -15.90
C ALA A 219 -6.96 5.06 -17.23
N GLN A 220 -6.21 3.97 -17.30
CA GLN A 220 -6.15 3.12 -18.49
C GLN A 220 -7.45 2.35 -18.74
N ALA A 221 -8.11 1.89 -17.68
CA ALA A 221 -9.34 1.10 -17.77
C ALA A 221 -10.57 1.92 -18.11
N PHE A 222 -10.57 3.22 -17.74
CA PHE A 222 -11.65 4.18 -17.95
C PHE A 222 -11.12 5.41 -18.72
N PRO A 223 -10.82 5.28 -20.02
CA PRO A 223 -10.15 6.33 -20.79
C PRO A 223 -10.96 7.62 -20.94
N ASP A 224 -12.28 7.55 -20.76
CA ASP A 224 -13.19 8.71 -20.80
C ASP A 224 -13.36 9.37 -19.41
N ALA A 225 -12.78 8.79 -18.36
CA ALA A 225 -12.81 9.37 -17.02
C ALA A 225 -11.66 10.38 -16.83
N GLU A 226 -11.93 11.42 -16.02
CA GLU A 226 -10.89 12.24 -15.40
C GLU A 226 -10.47 11.57 -14.08
N VAL A 227 -9.20 11.16 -13.99
CA VAL A 227 -8.62 10.62 -12.75
C VAL A 227 -7.85 11.73 -12.04
N ILE A 228 -8.19 11.98 -10.79
CA ILE A 228 -7.43 12.86 -9.89
C ILE A 228 -6.74 11.96 -8.87
N ALA A 229 -5.42 12.01 -8.81
CA ALA A 229 -4.62 11.24 -7.87
C ALA A 229 -3.94 12.21 -6.89
N ILE A 230 -4.22 12.08 -5.60
CA ILE A 230 -3.72 13.01 -4.59
C ILE A 230 -2.75 12.37 -3.61
N ASP A 231 -1.76 13.16 -3.21
CA ASP A 231 -0.82 12.84 -2.15
C ASP A 231 -0.30 14.14 -1.52
N THR A 232 0.21 14.07 -0.30
CA THR A 232 0.88 15.21 0.34
C THR A 232 2.33 15.34 -0.12
N ALA A 233 2.94 14.25 -0.63
CA ALA A 233 4.35 14.13 -0.96
C ALA A 233 4.70 14.67 -2.36
N GLY A 234 5.15 15.91 -2.45
CA GLY A 234 5.48 16.56 -3.72
C GLY A 234 6.54 15.82 -4.55
N ALA A 235 7.56 15.22 -3.92
CA ALA A 235 8.58 14.43 -4.60
C ALA A 235 7.99 13.19 -5.30
N SER A 236 7.09 12.48 -4.61
CA SER A 236 6.37 11.33 -5.17
C SER A 236 5.45 11.74 -6.32
N LEU A 237 4.74 12.86 -6.19
CA LEU A 237 3.84 13.36 -7.24
C LEU A 237 4.59 13.83 -8.49
N ARG A 238 5.75 14.48 -8.35
CA ARG A 238 6.59 14.83 -9.50
C ARG A 238 7.04 13.59 -10.27
N TYR A 239 7.39 12.54 -9.54
CA TYR A 239 7.74 11.26 -10.15
C TYR A 239 6.53 10.60 -10.81
N ALA A 240 5.38 10.55 -10.12
CA ALA A 240 4.15 9.91 -10.60
C ALA A 240 3.63 10.54 -11.90
N ALA A 241 3.60 11.87 -11.98
CA ALA A 241 3.17 12.58 -13.18
C ALA A 241 4.11 12.32 -14.37
N ALA A 242 5.43 12.36 -14.13
CA ALA A 242 6.41 12.02 -15.16
C ALA A 242 6.30 10.55 -15.60
N ARG A 243 6.04 9.63 -14.67
CA ARG A 243 5.79 8.20 -14.97
C ARG A 243 4.55 8.01 -15.83
N ALA A 244 3.44 8.67 -15.48
CA ALA A 244 2.20 8.64 -16.27
C ALA A 244 2.42 9.16 -17.69
N ALA A 245 3.07 10.30 -17.83
CA ALA A 245 3.41 10.89 -19.13
C ALA A 245 4.32 9.94 -19.95
N GLY A 246 5.33 9.35 -19.31
CA GLY A 246 6.24 8.39 -19.93
C GLY A 246 5.57 7.09 -20.36
N LEU A 247 4.49 6.69 -19.70
CA LEU A 247 3.64 5.55 -20.07
C LEU A 247 2.50 5.92 -21.05
N GLY A 248 2.38 7.21 -21.42
CA GLY A 248 1.37 7.69 -22.36
C GLY A 248 -0.05 7.79 -21.78
N VAL A 249 -0.22 7.74 -20.46
CA VAL A 249 -1.51 7.90 -19.78
C VAL A 249 -1.81 9.39 -19.67
N LYS A 250 -2.92 9.87 -20.24
CA LYS A 250 -3.20 11.30 -20.39
C LYS A 250 -4.37 11.82 -19.55
N ASN A 251 -5.30 10.97 -19.17
CA ASN A 251 -6.53 11.31 -18.47
C ASN A 251 -6.38 11.27 -16.94
N ILE A 252 -5.19 11.56 -16.44
CA ILE A 252 -4.87 11.59 -15.01
C ILE A 252 -4.15 12.89 -14.65
N ARG A 253 -4.47 13.44 -13.48
CA ARG A 253 -3.75 14.56 -12.86
C ARG A 253 -3.30 14.18 -11.46
N PHE A 254 -2.06 14.51 -11.15
CA PHE A 254 -1.46 14.34 -9.83
C PHE A 254 -1.47 15.68 -9.11
N VAL A 255 -2.18 15.73 -7.98
CA VAL A 255 -2.47 16.97 -7.27
C VAL A 255 -1.97 16.88 -5.84
N GLN A 256 -1.13 17.83 -5.42
CA GLN A 256 -0.71 17.90 -4.02
C GLN A 256 -1.86 18.36 -3.15
N ALA A 257 -2.37 17.47 -2.31
CA ALA A 257 -3.48 17.75 -1.40
C ALA A 257 -3.44 16.79 -0.21
N ASN A 258 -3.99 17.23 0.92
CA ASN A 258 -4.20 16.39 2.10
C ASN A 258 -5.62 15.80 2.04
N GLY A 259 -5.74 14.47 2.07
CA GLY A 259 -7.03 13.79 2.06
C GLY A 259 -7.93 14.07 3.27
N GLU A 260 -7.39 14.61 4.36
CA GLU A 260 -8.16 15.07 5.52
C GLU A 260 -8.93 16.38 5.26
N ASP A 261 -8.61 17.08 4.17
CA ASP A 261 -9.27 18.32 3.74
C ASP A 261 -9.37 18.34 2.20
N LEU A 262 -10.52 17.95 1.70
CA LEU A 262 -10.86 17.97 0.28
C LEU A 262 -11.74 19.19 -0.10
N SER A 263 -11.71 20.27 0.69
CA SER A 263 -12.57 21.46 0.52
C SER A 263 -12.41 22.15 -0.85
N ARG A 264 -11.30 21.88 -1.57
CA ARG A 264 -11.12 22.34 -2.95
C ARG A 264 -12.11 21.72 -3.96
N TRP A 265 -12.77 20.62 -3.60
CA TRP A 265 -13.81 19.96 -4.40
C TRP A 265 -15.17 20.08 -3.72
N GLU A 266 -16.17 20.37 -4.53
CA GLU A 266 -17.57 20.48 -4.09
C GLU A 266 -18.11 19.10 -3.68
N ASP A 267 -19.20 19.10 -2.92
CA ASP A 267 -19.93 17.90 -2.54
C ASP A 267 -20.40 17.15 -3.81
N GLY A 268 -20.28 15.82 -3.78
CA GLY A 268 -20.73 14.99 -4.89
C GLY A 268 -19.91 15.14 -6.19
N THR A 269 -18.66 15.57 -6.11
CA THR A 269 -17.80 15.78 -7.28
C THR A 269 -17.38 14.50 -8.00
N PHE A 270 -17.17 13.39 -7.26
CA PHE A 270 -16.56 12.17 -7.77
C PHE A 270 -17.55 11.00 -7.82
N ASP A 271 -17.51 10.24 -8.90
CA ASP A 271 -18.29 9.00 -9.04
C ASP A 271 -17.61 7.83 -8.28
N TRP A 272 -16.30 7.90 -8.15
CA TRP A 272 -15.50 6.88 -7.47
C TRP A 272 -14.38 7.52 -6.64
N VAL A 273 -14.33 7.17 -5.35
CA VAL A 273 -13.26 7.55 -4.42
C VAL A 273 -12.54 6.28 -3.96
N GLN A 274 -11.23 6.25 -4.17
CA GLN A 274 -10.40 5.06 -3.95
C GLN A 274 -9.23 5.38 -3.03
N SER A 275 -8.77 4.39 -2.27
CA SER A 275 -7.41 4.34 -1.72
C SER A 275 -6.89 2.89 -1.70
N THR A 276 -5.58 2.71 -1.78
CA THR A 276 -4.96 1.38 -1.77
C THR A 276 -3.79 1.36 -0.80
N MET A 277 -3.87 0.53 0.25
CA MET A 277 -2.83 0.36 1.26
C MET A 277 -2.42 1.71 1.86
N PHE A 278 -3.41 2.49 2.30
CA PHE A 278 -3.22 3.86 2.77
C PHE A 278 -3.85 4.13 4.14
N LEU A 279 -4.98 3.49 4.48
CA LEU A 279 -5.70 3.81 5.72
C LEU A 279 -4.87 3.51 6.98
N HIS A 280 -3.98 2.52 6.92
CA HIS A 280 -3.08 2.17 8.02
C HIS A 280 -1.93 3.17 8.24
N GLU A 281 -1.73 4.10 7.31
CA GLU A 281 -0.79 5.21 7.44
C GLU A 281 -1.37 6.40 8.22
N LEU A 282 -2.69 6.37 8.49
CA LEU A 282 -3.41 7.48 9.09
C LEU A 282 -3.49 7.36 10.61
N SER A 283 -3.31 8.49 11.29
CA SER A 283 -3.59 8.55 12.72
C SER A 283 -5.07 8.27 13.01
N GLY A 284 -5.37 7.78 14.23
CA GLY A 284 -6.75 7.54 14.65
C GLY A 284 -7.67 8.77 14.61
N LYS A 285 -7.11 9.99 14.49
CA LYS A 285 -7.88 11.23 14.29
C LYS A 285 -8.02 11.59 12.82
N ALA A 286 -7.05 11.24 11.99
CA ALA A 286 -7.03 11.51 10.57
C ALA A 286 -8.01 10.58 9.80
N LEU A 287 -8.06 9.30 10.16
CA LEU A 287 -8.89 8.31 9.50
C LEU A 287 -10.38 8.70 9.40
N PRO A 288 -11.09 9.08 10.48
CA PRO A 288 -12.48 9.50 10.36
C PRO A 288 -12.67 10.81 9.58
N ARG A 289 -11.71 11.73 9.61
CA ARG A 289 -11.77 12.96 8.81
C ARG A 289 -11.66 12.65 7.32
N LEU A 290 -10.66 11.83 6.95
CA LEU A 290 -10.51 11.37 5.57
C LEU A 290 -11.79 10.71 5.05
N LEU A 291 -12.34 9.74 5.79
CA LEU A 291 -13.55 9.04 5.36
C LEU A 291 -14.77 9.96 5.28
N GLY A 292 -14.87 10.96 6.16
CA GLY A 292 -15.89 12.01 6.09
C GLY A 292 -15.78 12.86 4.81
N GLU A 293 -14.56 13.27 4.46
CA GLU A 293 -14.31 13.99 3.21
C GLU A 293 -14.58 13.10 1.98
N CYS A 294 -14.16 11.82 2.01
CA CYS A 294 -14.49 10.87 0.95
C CYS A 294 -16.00 10.74 0.76
N CYS A 295 -16.77 10.66 1.85
CA CYS A 295 -18.24 10.62 1.79
C CYS A 295 -18.83 11.91 1.23
N ARG A 296 -18.30 13.08 1.62
CA ARG A 296 -18.80 14.39 1.16
C ARG A 296 -18.60 14.56 -0.34
N VAL A 297 -17.38 14.32 -0.84
CA VAL A 297 -17.04 14.52 -2.25
C VAL A 297 -17.59 13.44 -3.19
N LEU A 298 -18.07 12.31 -2.65
CA LEU A 298 -18.66 11.22 -3.43
C LEU A 298 -20.07 11.59 -3.89
N ALA A 299 -20.35 11.44 -5.18
CA ALA A 299 -21.64 11.69 -5.78
C ALA A 299 -22.70 10.66 -5.33
N PRO A 300 -24.01 11.00 -5.33
CA PRO A 300 -25.07 10.01 -5.22
C PRO A 300 -24.93 8.92 -6.30
N GLY A 301 -25.07 7.65 -5.91
CA GLY A 301 -24.81 6.50 -6.78
C GLY A 301 -23.34 6.17 -6.98
N GLY A 302 -22.44 6.92 -6.39
CA GLY A 302 -20.98 6.69 -6.47
C GLY A 302 -20.48 5.60 -5.54
N LEU A 303 -19.25 5.15 -5.80
CA LEU A 303 -18.54 4.10 -5.07
C LEU A 303 -17.39 4.69 -4.25
N THR A 304 -17.30 4.38 -2.95
CA THR A 304 -16.02 4.43 -2.24
C THR A 304 -15.47 3.02 -2.08
N LEU A 305 -14.16 2.84 -2.27
CA LEU A 305 -13.49 1.53 -2.15
C LEU A 305 -12.07 1.71 -1.61
N HIS A 306 -11.78 1.07 -0.50
CA HIS A 306 -10.49 1.14 0.17
C HIS A 306 -9.88 -0.27 0.25
N VAL A 307 -8.84 -0.53 -0.54
CA VAL A 307 -8.05 -1.77 -0.40
C VAL A 307 -7.13 -1.62 0.79
N GLU A 308 -7.28 -2.52 1.77
CA GLU A 308 -6.59 -2.38 3.03
C GLU A 308 -6.31 -3.73 3.71
N GLN A 309 -5.55 -3.70 4.76
CA GLN A 309 -5.23 -4.85 5.59
C GLN A 309 -6.48 -5.43 6.26
N PRO A 310 -6.51 -6.77 6.47
CA PRO A 310 -7.64 -7.40 7.16
C PRO A 310 -7.74 -6.92 8.60
N GLN A 311 -8.97 -6.75 9.07
CA GLN A 311 -9.23 -6.41 10.46
C GLN A 311 -9.18 -7.64 11.36
N TYR A 312 -8.86 -7.44 12.64
CA TYR A 312 -8.96 -8.51 13.62
C TYR A 312 -10.42 -8.88 13.86
N THR A 313 -10.70 -10.18 13.84
CA THR A 313 -12.01 -10.71 14.20
C THR A 313 -11.90 -11.50 15.51
N PRO A 314 -13.03 -11.69 16.23
CA PRO A 314 -13.04 -12.51 17.44
C PRO A 314 -12.55 -13.95 17.23
N GLU A 315 -12.70 -14.47 16.00
CA GLU A 315 -12.30 -15.83 15.61
C GLU A 315 -10.82 -15.93 15.28
N MET A 316 -10.16 -14.80 14.99
CA MET A 316 -8.73 -14.78 14.65
C MET A 316 -7.89 -15.12 15.88
N PRO A 317 -7.06 -16.18 15.84
CA PRO A 317 -6.20 -16.54 16.95
C PRO A 317 -5.30 -15.39 17.41
N LEU A 318 -5.14 -15.19 18.71
CA LEU A 318 -4.30 -14.13 19.27
C LEU A 318 -2.86 -14.18 18.77
N PHE A 319 -2.31 -15.39 18.52
CA PHE A 319 -0.98 -15.54 17.95
C PHE A 319 -0.91 -14.96 16.52
N GLU A 320 -1.95 -15.15 15.72
CA GLU A 320 -2.02 -14.59 14.38
C GLU A 320 -2.13 -13.06 14.43
N GLN A 321 -2.98 -12.52 15.32
CA GLN A 321 -3.04 -11.08 15.55
C GLN A 321 -1.67 -10.50 15.93
N TYR A 322 -0.95 -11.20 16.82
CA TYR A 322 0.41 -10.81 17.22
C TYR A 322 1.39 -10.81 16.03
N MET A 323 1.36 -11.83 15.19
CA MET A 323 2.24 -11.92 14.02
C MET A 323 1.95 -10.81 12.99
N ARG A 324 0.70 -10.38 12.87
CA ARG A 324 0.29 -9.24 12.03
C ARG A 324 0.75 -7.91 12.59
N ASP A 325 0.80 -7.78 13.92
CA ASP A 325 1.35 -6.59 14.59
C ASP A 325 2.87 -6.43 14.45
N TRP A 326 3.57 -7.43 13.86
CA TRP A 326 5.03 -7.35 13.71
C TRP A 326 5.47 -6.08 12.96
N ASP A 327 4.74 -5.68 11.94
CA ASP A 327 5.04 -4.48 11.14
C ASP A 327 4.88 -3.19 11.96
N ALA A 328 3.89 -3.10 12.82
CA ALA A 328 3.70 -1.97 13.73
C ALA A 328 4.93 -1.71 14.62
N PHE A 329 5.58 -2.78 15.11
CA PHE A 329 6.71 -2.67 16.03
C PHE A 329 8.08 -2.66 15.35
N ASN A 330 8.18 -3.17 14.11
CA ASN A 330 9.47 -3.44 13.49
C ASN A 330 9.61 -2.88 12.06
N ASN A 331 8.52 -2.34 11.46
CA ASN A 331 8.53 -1.74 10.14
C ASN A 331 8.25 -0.22 10.16
N ASN A 332 8.31 0.38 11.34
CA ASN A 332 7.95 1.78 11.54
C ASN A 332 6.53 2.14 11.06
N GLU A 333 5.56 1.24 11.37
CA GLU A 333 4.15 1.39 11.02
C GLU A 333 3.30 1.73 12.26
N PRO A 334 3.31 2.97 12.75
CA PRO A 334 2.79 3.30 14.07
C PRO A 334 1.27 3.09 14.19
N PHE A 335 0.52 3.10 13.10
CA PHE A 335 -0.94 2.98 13.10
C PHE A 335 -1.44 1.62 12.62
N TRP A 336 -0.55 0.74 12.15
CA TRP A 336 -0.86 -0.58 11.63
C TRP A 336 -1.68 -1.44 12.58
N SER A 337 -1.20 -1.61 13.82
CA SER A 337 -1.91 -2.36 14.85
C SER A 337 -3.28 -1.77 15.19
N ALA A 338 -3.36 -0.43 15.26
CA ALA A 338 -4.62 0.27 15.52
C ALA A 338 -5.61 0.07 14.38
N MET A 339 -5.14 0.11 13.13
CA MET A 339 -5.96 -0.13 11.94
C MET A 339 -6.57 -1.54 11.94
N HIS A 340 -5.78 -2.58 12.22
CA HIS A 340 -6.29 -3.96 12.34
C HIS A 340 -7.37 -4.10 13.43
N ALA A 341 -7.23 -3.35 14.54
CA ALA A 341 -8.16 -3.40 15.67
C ALA A 341 -9.38 -2.47 15.51
N THR A 342 -9.39 -1.60 14.48
CA THR A 342 -10.48 -0.65 14.22
C THR A 342 -11.58 -1.32 13.39
N ASP A 343 -12.84 -1.20 13.79
CA ASP A 343 -13.95 -1.58 12.92
C ASP A 343 -14.16 -0.49 11.85
N LEU A 344 -13.63 -0.73 10.66
CA LEU A 344 -13.75 0.22 9.54
C LEU A 344 -15.20 0.47 9.14
N LYS A 345 -16.10 -0.52 9.28
CA LYS A 345 -17.52 -0.32 8.98
C LYS A 345 -18.15 0.68 9.92
N ASP A 346 -17.78 0.65 11.20
CA ASP A 346 -18.26 1.63 12.17
C ASP A 346 -17.69 3.02 11.89
N VAL A 347 -16.41 3.14 11.53
CA VAL A 347 -15.81 4.44 11.17
C VAL A 347 -16.45 4.99 9.88
N MET A 348 -16.66 4.16 8.86
CA MET A 348 -17.37 4.54 7.66
C MET A 348 -18.81 4.98 7.94
N ALA A 349 -19.50 4.30 8.87
CA ALA A 349 -20.86 4.71 9.28
C ALA A 349 -20.86 6.08 9.97
N GLN A 350 -19.90 6.35 10.85
CA GLN A 350 -19.72 7.66 11.47
C GLN A 350 -19.36 8.76 10.45
N ALA A 351 -18.66 8.40 9.38
CA ALA A 351 -18.31 9.28 8.28
C ALA A 351 -19.50 9.60 7.33
N GLY A 352 -20.64 8.91 7.47
CA GLY A 352 -21.85 9.16 6.68
C GLY A 352 -22.24 8.03 5.69
N PHE A 353 -21.47 6.94 5.62
CA PHE A 353 -21.85 5.78 4.81
C PHE A 353 -22.80 4.87 5.59
N ALA A 354 -24.05 4.74 5.15
CA ALA A 354 -25.00 3.88 5.86
C ALA A 354 -24.53 2.42 5.88
N LYS A 355 -24.66 1.74 7.04
CA LYS A 355 -24.18 0.34 7.21
C LYS A 355 -24.79 -0.63 6.19
N ALA A 356 -26.02 -0.37 5.76
CA ALA A 356 -26.72 -1.20 4.77
C ALA A 356 -26.08 -1.14 3.36
N ASP A 357 -25.35 -0.06 3.06
CA ASP A 357 -24.72 0.19 1.76
C ASP A 357 -23.23 -0.23 1.75
N GLN A 358 -22.70 -0.62 2.93
CA GLN A 358 -21.32 -1.04 3.09
C GLN A 358 -21.14 -2.52 2.78
N PHE A 359 -19.99 -2.85 2.20
CA PHE A 359 -19.59 -4.23 1.92
C PHE A 359 -18.08 -4.43 2.17
N VAL A 360 -17.68 -5.69 2.26
CA VAL A 360 -16.29 -6.11 2.17
C VAL A 360 -16.19 -7.09 1.01
N ALA A 361 -15.23 -6.87 0.12
CA ALA A 361 -14.99 -7.71 -1.03
C ALA A 361 -13.52 -8.20 -1.05
N GLY A 362 -13.33 -9.38 -1.61
CA GLY A 362 -12.00 -9.86 -1.99
C GLY A 362 -11.72 -9.46 -3.44
N VAL A 363 -10.70 -8.62 -3.67
CA VAL A 363 -10.27 -8.28 -5.02
C VAL A 363 -9.06 -9.13 -5.42
N ARG A 364 -9.18 -9.89 -6.53
CA ARG A 364 -8.11 -10.79 -6.95
C ARG A 364 -6.99 -10.03 -7.63
N ALA A 365 -5.76 -10.32 -7.23
CA ALA A 365 -4.57 -9.86 -7.92
C ALA A 365 -4.59 -10.29 -9.40
N VAL A 366 -4.30 -9.34 -10.29
CA VAL A 366 -4.18 -9.56 -11.73
C VAL A 366 -2.70 -9.40 -12.10
N VAL A 367 -2.04 -10.53 -12.29
CA VAL A 367 -0.63 -10.58 -12.67
C VAL A 367 -0.42 -11.68 -13.72
N ASP A 368 0.60 -11.54 -14.54
CA ASP A 368 1.04 -12.62 -15.42
C ASP A 368 1.61 -13.78 -14.58
N ARG A 369 0.84 -14.85 -14.48
CA ARG A 369 1.17 -16.00 -13.62
C ARG A 369 2.32 -16.85 -14.14
N GLU A 370 2.69 -16.75 -15.40
CA GLU A 370 3.86 -17.44 -15.95
C GLU A 370 5.15 -16.80 -15.43
N VAL A 371 5.13 -15.48 -15.23
CA VAL A 371 6.28 -14.70 -14.75
C VAL A 371 6.18 -14.43 -13.26
N PHE A 372 4.98 -14.16 -12.75
CA PHE A 372 4.71 -13.79 -11.36
C PHE A 372 3.79 -14.85 -10.72
N PRO A 373 4.34 -15.95 -10.22
CA PRO A 373 3.52 -17.01 -9.62
C PRO A 373 2.73 -16.46 -8.44
N ALA A 374 1.42 -16.60 -8.52
CA ALA A 374 0.52 -16.21 -7.45
C ALA A 374 0.59 -17.23 -6.30
N ALA A 375 0.26 -16.76 -5.08
CA ALA A 375 -0.01 -17.65 -3.98
C ALA A 375 -1.19 -18.60 -4.31
N PRO A 376 -1.30 -19.77 -3.66
CA PRO A 376 -2.41 -20.68 -3.85
C PRO A 376 -3.76 -20.01 -3.66
N ILE A 377 -4.76 -20.43 -4.44
CA ILE A 377 -6.09 -19.78 -4.54
C ILE A 377 -6.86 -19.82 -3.20
N ASP A 378 -6.53 -20.77 -2.34
CA ASP A 378 -7.25 -21.04 -1.09
C ASP A 378 -6.67 -20.30 0.13
N GLU A 379 -5.57 -19.59 -0.02
CA GLU A 379 -5.01 -18.79 1.07
C GLU A 379 -5.62 -17.39 1.05
N GLN A 380 -6.45 -17.13 2.03
CA GLN A 380 -6.85 -15.73 2.36
C GLN A 380 -5.61 -14.97 2.80
N GLU A 381 -5.44 -13.83 2.22
CA GLU A 381 -4.29 -13.18 2.15
C GLU A 381 -3.92 -12.07 3.00
N ASP A 382 -2.73 -11.98 3.18
CA ASP A 382 -2.07 -11.09 4.05
C ASP A 382 -0.94 -10.34 3.33
N TYR A 383 -0.91 -9.02 3.40
CA TYR A 383 0.22 -8.16 3.06
C TYR A 383 0.70 -8.19 1.60
N GLY A 384 -0.20 -8.29 0.64
CA GLY A 384 0.19 -8.33 -0.77
C GLY A 384 0.96 -9.59 -1.15
N ARG A 385 0.87 -10.64 -0.35
CA ARG A 385 1.53 -11.93 -0.60
C ARG A 385 0.62 -12.92 -1.24
N ALA A 386 -0.69 -12.67 -1.24
CA ALA A 386 -1.65 -13.55 -1.82
C ALA A 386 -2.45 -12.95 -2.95
N ALA A 387 -3.26 -13.85 -3.47
CA ALA A 387 -4.05 -13.65 -4.66
C ALA A 387 -5.29 -12.77 -4.42
N ILE A 388 -5.64 -12.44 -3.16
CA ILE A 388 -6.88 -11.72 -2.83
C ILE A 388 -6.60 -10.62 -1.81
N TRP A 389 -6.99 -9.40 -2.15
CA TRP A 389 -6.89 -8.23 -1.29
C TRP A 389 -8.23 -7.91 -0.66
N ASN A 390 -8.25 -7.50 0.62
CA ASN A 390 -9.47 -7.03 1.24
C ASN A 390 -9.81 -5.61 0.74
N ALA A 391 -11.04 -5.41 0.33
CA ALA A 391 -11.55 -4.11 -0.07
C ALA A 391 -12.80 -3.76 0.74
N TYR A 392 -12.75 -2.64 1.43
CA TYR A 392 -13.85 -2.07 2.22
C TYR A 392 -14.52 -1.00 1.38
N GLY A 393 -15.80 -1.16 1.09
CA GLY A 393 -16.49 -0.25 0.20
C GLY A 393 -17.90 0.10 0.64
N ALA A 394 -18.43 1.13 0.02
CA ALA A 394 -19.85 1.49 0.10
C ALA A 394 -20.31 2.14 -1.21
N TRP A 395 -21.54 1.84 -1.60
CA TRP A 395 -22.24 2.58 -2.63
C TRP A 395 -23.07 3.70 -1.95
N LYS A 396 -22.82 4.96 -2.32
CA LYS A 396 -23.66 6.05 -1.84
C LYS A 396 -25.03 5.96 -2.53
N PRO A 397 -26.16 5.92 -1.79
CA PRO A 397 -27.48 5.83 -2.42
C PRO A 397 -27.67 6.89 -3.50
N ALA A 398 -28.29 6.51 -4.62
CA ALA A 398 -28.74 7.49 -5.59
C ALA A 398 -29.85 8.36 -4.95
N GLU A 399 -29.87 9.65 -5.27
CA GLU A 399 -30.99 10.48 -4.84
C GLU A 399 -32.32 9.86 -5.34
N ALA A 400 -33.28 9.73 -4.45
CA ALA A 400 -34.60 9.29 -4.85
C ALA A 400 -35.07 10.25 -5.94
N ALA A 401 -35.46 9.69 -7.11
CA ALA A 401 -36.05 10.50 -8.17
C ALA A 401 -37.25 11.27 -7.58
N ALA A 402 -37.13 12.60 -7.52
CA ALA A 402 -38.15 13.50 -6.96
C ALA A 402 -39.43 13.49 -7.81
#